data_167bffeb8e979cfb54fb6e7611f02e21
#
_entry.id   167bffeb8e979cfb54fb6e7611f02e21
#
_cell.length_a   1.000
_cell.length_b   1.000
_cell.length_c   1.000
_cell.angle_alpha   90.00
_cell.angle_beta   90.00
_cell.angle_gamma   90.00
#
_symmetry.space_group_name_H-M   'P 1'
#
loop_
_entity.id
_entity.type
_entity.pdbx_description
1 polymer ?
#
loop_
_entity_poly.entity_id
_entity_poly.type
_entity_poly.pdbx_seq_one_letter_code
_entity_poly.pdbx_strand_id
1 'polypeptide(L)'
;MLLRTNNWDLFVNEIKTVNRYHSKLVNLDILEKYCSFIRKTYKAGYYFYRARISEKEGFDINSMGAPPAGKSSEGRANARGITCLYLASDLETTLHEVRAGVFDFVSIGKFLLKKDIVVVDLSAITEISPFTEGLDCLDHAINMTHLKK
;
A
#
# COMPACT_ATOMS: atom_id res chain seq x y z
N MET A 1 5.63 -22.45 2.38
CA MET A 1 4.62 -21.76 3.22
C MET A 1 5.06 -20.31 3.45
N LEU A 2 4.18 -19.32 3.28
CA LEU A 2 4.46 -17.88 3.40
C LEU A 2 4.88 -17.50 4.83
N LEU A 3 4.11 -17.93 5.82
CA LEU A 3 4.49 -17.75 7.22
C LEU A 3 5.16 -19.01 7.75
N ARG A 4 6.22 -18.82 8.53
CA ARG A 4 6.93 -19.88 9.27
C ARG A 4 6.31 -20.15 10.64
N THR A 5 5.13 -19.60 10.88
CA THR A 5 4.33 -19.79 12.08
C THR A 5 2.87 -19.94 11.70
N ASN A 6 2.15 -20.78 12.44
CA ASN A 6 0.69 -20.90 12.30
C ASN A 6 -0.05 -19.86 13.16
N ASN A 7 0.68 -19.08 13.96
CA ASN A 7 0.10 -18.08 14.84
C ASN A 7 0.21 -16.68 14.18
N TRP A 8 -0.91 -16.19 13.67
CA TRP A 8 -1.01 -14.87 13.06
C TRP A 8 -0.71 -13.73 14.04
N ASP A 9 -1.17 -13.86 15.29
CA ASP A 9 -0.97 -12.81 16.30
C ASP A 9 0.50 -12.70 16.70
N LEU A 10 1.23 -13.81 16.75
CA LEU A 10 2.67 -13.83 16.96
C LEU A 10 3.39 -13.05 15.84
N PHE A 11 3.02 -13.30 14.58
CA PHE A 11 3.59 -12.58 13.44
C PHE A 11 3.27 -11.08 13.51
N VAL A 12 2.01 -10.72 13.77
CA VAL A 12 1.58 -9.31 13.89
C VAL A 12 2.32 -8.61 15.01
N ASN A 13 2.48 -9.26 16.17
CA ASN A 13 3.20 -8.70 17.30
C ASN A 13 4.67 -8.49 16.96
N GLU A 14 5.34 -9.46 16.34
CA GLU A 14 6.74 -9.30 15.92
C GLU A 14 6.93 -8.11 14.98
N ILE A 15 6.08 -7.98 13.95
CA ILE A 15 6.14 -6.86 13.00
C ILE A 15 5.89 -5.51 13.69
N LYS A 16 5.01 -5.46 14.68
CA LYS A 16 4.68 -4.21 15.39
C LYS A 16 5.71 -3.79 16.42
N THR A 17 6.28 -4.74 17.15
CA THR A 17 7.02 -4.44 18.39
C THR A 17 8.49 -4.82 18.36
N VAL A 18 8.89 -5.79 17.54
CA VAL A 18 10.25 -6.35 17.55
C VAL A 18 11.01 -5.94 16.29
N ASN A 19 10.64 -6.46 15.13
CA ASN A 19 11.39 -6.21 13.90
C ASN A 19 10.49 -6.28 12.65
N ARG A 20 10.22 -5.11 12.11
CA ARG A 20 9.36 -4.98 10.94
C ARG A 20 10.01 -5.46 9.63
N TYR A 21 11.30 -5.20 9.48
CA TYR A 21 11.99 -5.37 8.18
C TYR A 21 12.76 -6.68 8.05
N HIS A 22 13.06 -7.33 9.17
CA HIS A 22 13.90 -8.54 9.19
C HIS A 22 13.23 -9.69 9.95
N SER A 23 11.89 -9.73 9.95
CA SER A 23 11.17 -10.84 10.57
C SER A 23 11.57 -12.16 9.93
N LYS A 24 11.93 -13.13 10.77
CA LYS A 24 12.22 -14.51 10.34
C LYS A 24 10.94 -15.34 10.19
N LEU A 25 9.79 -14.79 10.57
CA LEU A 25 8.49 -15.46 10.51
C LEU A 25 7.87 -15.41 9.12
N VAL A 26 8.37 -14.55 8.22
CA VAL A 26 7.89 -14.44 6.84
C VAL A 26 8.94 -14.99 5.87
N ASN A 27 8.47 -15.72 4.85
CA ASN A 27 9.31 -16.14 3.73
C ASN A 27 9.20 -15.10 2.61
N LEU A 28 10.22 -14.27 2.49
CA LEU A 28 10.26 -13.18 1.51
C LEU A 28 10.27 -13.69 0.08
N ASP A 29 10.90 -14.84 -0.22
CA ASP A 29 10.95 -15.40 -1.57
C ASP A 29 9.53 -15.79 -2.04
N ILE A 30 8.74 -16.37 -1.14
CA ILE A 30 7.34 -16.71 -1.42
C ILE A 30 6.52 -15.44 -1.58
N LEU A 31 6.69 -14.45 -0.71
CA LEU A 31 6.00 -13.16 -0.82
C LEU A 31 6.32 -12.48 -2.16
N GLU A 32 7.60 -12.42 -2.53
CA GLU A 32 8.04 -11.84 -3.80
C GLU A 32 7.44 -12.58 -5.01
N LYS A 33 7.38 -13.91 -4.94
CA LYS A 33 6.74 -14.73 -5.96
C LYS A 33 5.27 -14.36 -6.14
N TYR A 34 4.50 -14.25 -5.06
CA TYR A 34 3.09 -13.83 -5.14
C TYR A 34 2.96 -12.39 -5.67
N CYS A 35 3.80 -11.47 -5.20
CA CYS A 35 3.84 -10.11 -5.73
C CYS A 35 4.17 -10.06 -7.22
N SER A 36 4.95 -11.02 -7.74
CA SER A 36 5.31 -11.05 -9.17
C SER A 36 4.12 -11.36 -10.09
N PHE A 37 3.11 -12.11 -9.61
CA PHE A 37 1.92 -12.45 -10.38
C PHE A 37 0.91 -11.30 -10.49
N ILE A 38 0.98 -10.31 -9.60
CA ILE A 38 0.05 -9.19 -9.50
C ILE A 38 0.72 -7.84 -9.78
N ARG A 39 1.75 -7.85 -10.62
CA ARG A 39 2.43 -6.62 -11.06
C ARG A 39 1.58 -5.88 -12.08
N LYS A 40 1.51 -4.56 -11.92
CA LYS A 40 0.84 -3.63 -12.84
C LYS A 40 1.80 -2.52 -13.23
N THR A 41 1.80 -2.14 -14.50
CA THR A 41 2.64 -1.04 -14.98
C THR A 41 1.79 0.20 -15.21
N TYR A 42 2.18 1.30 -14.58
CA TYR A 42 1.69 2.63 -14.94
C TYR A 42 2.71 3.31 -15.85
N LYS A 43 2.24 3.84 -16.96
CA LYS A 43 3.07 4.54 -17.95
C LYS A 43 3.34 5.98 -17.54
N ALA A 44 4.47 6.51 -17.95
CA ALA A 44 4.74 7.94 -17.87
C ALA A 44 3.59 8.74 -18.48
N GLY A 45 3.28 9.89 -17.92
CA GLY A 45 2.12 10.69 -18.30
C GLY A 45 0.85 10.38 -17.52
N TYR A 46 0.80 9.30 -16.74
CA TYR A 46 -0.33 9.01 -15.87
C TYR A 46 -0.42 10.02 -14.71
N TYR A 47 -1.64 10.35 -14.31
CA TYR A 47 -1.90 11.26 -13.21
C TYR A 47 -2.43 10.52 -11.99
N PHE A 48 -1.90 10.92 -10.82
CA PHE A 48 -2.44 10.57 -9.53
C PHE A 48 -2.87 11.82 -8.77
N TYR A 49 -3.73 11.64 -7.79
CA TYR A 49 -4.31 12.73 -7.02
C TYR A 49 -4.10 12.52 -5.53
N ARG A 50 -4.01 13.62 -4.82
CA ARG A 50 -4.00 13.66 -3.36
C ARG A 50 -4.86 14.81 -2.87
N ALA A 51 -5.71 14.54 -1.89
CA ALA A 51 -6.44 15.57 -1.18
C ALA A 51 -5.88 15.75 0.24
N ARG A 52 -6.02 16.97 0.77
CA ARG A 52 -5.80 17.29 2.18
C ARG A 52 -6.83 18.32 2.61
N ILE A 53 -7.45 18.09 3.78
CA ILE A 53 -8.28 19.13 4.40
C ILE A 53 -7.37 20.30 4.78
N SER A 54 -7.76 21.50 4.41
CA SER A 54 -6.98 22.73 4.55
C SER A 54 -7.83 23.87 5.09
N GLU A 55 -7.21 24.98 5.39
CA GLU A 55 -7.89 26.25 5.56
C GLU A 55 -8.29 26.82 4.20
N LYS A 56 -8.99 27.96 4.19
CA LYS A 56 -9.49 28.62 2.99
C LYS A 56 -8.35 28.98 1.99
N GLU A 57 -7.17 29.30 2.49
CA GLU A 57 -5.98 29.64 1.71
C GLU A 57 -5.37 28.43 1.01
N GLY A 58 -5.69 27.21 1.47
CA GLY A 58 -5.16 25.98 0.92
C GLY A 58 -3.70 25.71 1.31
N PHE A 59 -3.12 24.70 0.66
CA PHE A 59 -1.70 24.34 0.80
C PHE A 59 -0.91 24.73 -0.46
N ASP A 60 0.32 25.19 -0.27
CA ASP A 60 1.26 25.37 -1.38
C ASP A 60 1.70 24.01 -1.96
N ILE A 61 2.30 24.02 -3.15
CA ILE A 61 2.68 22.82 -3.88
C ILE A 61 3.68 21.93 -3.11
N ASN A 62 4.59 22.55 -2.33
CA ASN A 62 5.61 21.80 -1.59
C ASN A 62 4.98 21.03 -0.41
N SER A 63 3.90 21.58 0.14
CA SER A 63 3.14 20.96 1.23
C SER A 63 2.25 19.80 0.77
N MET A 64 2.05 19.60 -0.53
CA MET A 64 1.26 18.49 -1.08
C MET A 64 2.07 17.20 -1.25
N GLY A 65 3.40 17.24 -1.08
CA GLY A 65 4.27 16.07 -1.12
C GLY A 65 4.12 15.13 0.07
N ALA A 66 4.99 14.11 0.14
CA ALA A 66 5.06 13.21 1.29
C ALA A 66 5.37 14.00 2.59
N PRO A 67 4.82 13.58 3.74
CA PRO A 67 5.15 14.22 5.01
C PRO A 67 6.66 14.14 5.29
N PRO A 68 7.25 15.13 5.98
CA PRO A 68 8.63 15.04 6.41
C PRO A 68 8.90 13.81 7.27
N ALA A 69 10.12 13.27 7.20
CA ALA A 69 10.53 12.12 8.00
C ALA A 69 10.28 12.39 9.50
N GLY A 70 9.78 11.39 10.21
CA GLY A 70 9.45 11.47 11.63
C GLY A 70 8.14 12.19 11.97
N LYS A 71 7.53 12.94 11.04
CA LYS A 71 6.27 13.68 11.28
C LYS A 71 5.02 12.96 10.75
N SER A 72 5.19 11.81 10.09
CA SER A 72 4.07 11.03 9.57
C SER A 72 3.22 10.46 10.70
N SER A 73 1.91 10.64 10.63
CA SER A 73 0.95 9.88 11.42
C SER A 73 0.90 8.42 10.96
N GLU A 74 0.38 7.56 11.80
CA GLU A 74 0.07 6.18 11.43
C GLU A 74 -1.01 6.13 10.36
N GLY A 75 -0.81 5.28 9.35
CA GLY A 75 -1.75 5.03 8.28
C GLY A 75 -1.85 3.52 7.98
N ARG A 76 -2.69 3.14 7.03
CA ARG A 76 -2.90 1.72 6.66
C ARG A 76 -1.63 1.03 6.15
N ALA A 77 -0.77 1.75 5.45
CA ALA A 77 0.46 1.21 4.87
C ALA A 77 1.74 1.66 5.58
N ASN A 78 1.65 2.48 6.63
CA ASN A 78 2.82 2.95 7.36
C ASN A 78 2.59 3.04 8.87
N ALA A 79 3.63 2.75 9.64
CA ALA A 79 3.65 3.08 11.05
C ALA A 79 3.96 4.57 11.27
N ARG A 80 3.69 5.04 12.47
CA ARG A 80 4.01 6.40 12.90
C ARG A 80 5.50 6.71 12.67
N GLY A 81 5.77 7.86 12.08
CA GLY A 81 7.13 8.31 11.75
C GLY A 81 7.67 7.80 10.43
N ILE A 82 7.06 6.79 9.80
CA ILE A 82 7.44 6.30 8.47
C ILE A 82 6.70 7.09 7.41
N THR A 83 7.46 7.76 6.54
CA THR A 83 6.90 8.57 5.48
C THR A 83 6.29 7.71 4.38
N CYS A 84 5.03 7.96 4.07
CA CYS A 84 4.31 7.35 2.96
C CYS A 84 3.51 8.42 2.21
N LEU A 85 3.56 8.41 0.89
CA LEU A 85 2.75 9.26 0.03
C LEU A 85 1.54 8.47 -0.46
N TYR A 86 0.36 8.81 0.05
CA TYR A 86 -0.90 8.23 -0.38
C TYR A 86 -1.42 9.01 -1.58
N LEU A 87 -1.70 8.30 -2.66
CA LEU A 87 -2.23 8.84 -3.91
C LEU A 87 -3.39 7.97 -4.39
N ALA A 88 -4.37 8.57 -5.05
CA ALA A 88 -5.45 7.85 -5.73
C ALA A 88 -5.37 8.06 -7.25
N SER A 89 -5.99 7.16 -8.01
CA SER A 89 -6.08 7.23 -9.47
C SER A 89 -7.08 8.25 -9.97
N ASP A 90 -8.02 8.65 -9.11
CA ASP A 90 -9.09 9.57 -9.43
C ASP A 90 -9.40 10.54 -8.28
N LEU A 91 -10.10 11.62 -8.60
CA LEU A 91 -10.40 12.69 -7.68
C LEU A 91 -11.44 12.28 -6.62
N GLU A 92 -12.44 11.53 -7.02
CA GLU A 92 -13.54 11.12 -6.14
C GLU A 92 -13.02 10.24 -4.99
N THR A 93 -12.24 9.21 -5.32
CA THR A 93 -11.56 8.37 -4.34
C THR A 93 -10.70 9.21 -3.39
N THR A 94 -10.02 10.24 -3.91
CA THR A 94 -9.17 11.12 -3.11
C THR A 94 -9.97 11.89 -2.05
N LEU A 95 -11.15 12.39 -2.41
CA LEU A 95 -12.04 13.11 -1.49
C LEU A 95 -12.63 12.18 -0.43
N HIS A 96 -13.02 10.97 -0.80
CA HIS A 96 -13.49 9.96 0.14
C HIS A 96 -12.40 9.52 1.14
N GLU A 97 -11.16 9.42 0.70
CA GLU A 97 -10.03 9.06 1.59
C GLU A 97 -9.79 10.08 2.71
N VAL A 98 -9.96 11.37 2.45
CA VAL A 98 -9.83 12.40 3.48
C VAL A 98 -11.12 12.66 4.25
N ARG A 99 -12.22 11.99 3.88
CA ARG A 99 -13.56 12.16 4.49
C ARG A 99 -14.01 13.61 4.50
N ALA A 100 -13.78 14.32 3.40
CA ALA A 100 -14.16 15.72 3.26
C ALA A 100 -15.67 15.90 3.42
N GLY A 101 -16.07 16.80 4.30
CA GLY A 101 -17.45 17.22 4.52
C GLY A 101 -17.86 18.39 3.61
N VAL A 102 -19.14 18.71 3.62
CA VAL A 102 -19.73 19.75 2.73
C VAL A 102 -19.13 21.15 2.95
N PHE A 103 -18.60 21.42 4.14
CA PHE A 103 -18.05 22.74 4.50
C PHE A 103 -16.53 22.74 4.63
N ASP A 104 -15.86 21.64 4.28
CA ASP A 104 -14.42 21.58 4.34
C ASP A 104 -13.78 22.22 3.10
N PHE A 105 -12.71 22.97 3.34
CA PHE A 105 -11.80 23.36 2.27
C PHE A 105 -10.82 22.24 2.02
N VAL A 106 -10.63 21.88 0.75
CA VAL A 106 -9.76 20.77 0.37
C VAL A 106 -8.75 21.22 -0.67
N SER A 107 -7.48 21.07 -0.35
CA SER A 107 -6.40 21.23 -1.32
C SER A 107 -6.19 19.93 -2.09
N ILE A 108 -6.17 20.02 -3.42
CA ILE A 108 -5.98 18.88 -4.31
C ILE A 108 -4.65 19.03 -5.05
N GLY A 109 -3.76 18.06 -4.82
CA GLY A 109 -2.51 17.93 -5.56
C GLY A 109 -2.68 16.93 -6.71
N LYS A 110 -2.24 17.33 -7.91
CA LYS A 110 -2.17 16.47 -9.10
C LYS A 110 -0.72 16.12 -9.37
N PHE A 111 -0.41 14.82 -9.41
CA PHE A 111 0.94 14.27 -9.56
C PHE A 111 1.09 13.61 -10.92
N LEU A 112 2.03 14.11 -11.72
CA LEU A 112 2.35 13.52 -13.02
C LEU A 112 3.47 12.50 -12.88
N LEU A 113 3.21 11.28 -13.32
CA LEU A 113 4.22 10.23 -13.39
C LEU A 113 5.24 10.55 -14.49
N LYS A 114 6.50 10.73 -14.11
CA LYS A 114 7.58 11.14 -15.05
C LYS A 114 8.22 9.96 -15.78
N LYS A 115 8.12 8.74 -15.22
CA LYS A 115 8.69 7.52 -15.79
C LYS A 115 7.73 6.37 -15.56
N ASP A 116 7.81 5.33 -16.37
CA ASP A 116 7.09 4.09 -16.13
C ASP A 116 7.45 3.52 -14.76
N ILE A 117 6.45 3.06 -14.02
CA ILE A 117 6.65 2.34 -12.76
C ILE A 117 5.92 1.01 -12.78
N VAL A 118 6.52 0.02 -12.14
CA VAL A 118 5.88 -1.26 -11.87
C VAL A 118 5.48 -1.27 -10.40
N VAL A 119 4.23 -1.56 -10.14
CA VAL A 119 3.65 -1.64 -8.80
C VAL A 119 3.07 -3.02 -8.55
N VAL A 120 2.85 -3.35 -7.29
CA VAL A 120 2.12 -4.56 -6.88
C VAL A 120 0.66 -4.16 -6.67
N ASP A 121 -0.26 -4.77 -7.43
CA ASP A 121 -1.70 -4.55 -7.29
C ASP A 121 -2.29 -5.53 -6.28
N LEU A 122 -2.30 -5.15 -5.01
CA LEU A 122 -2.79 -6.02 -3.94
C LEU A 122 -4.28 -6.37 -4.08
N SER A 123 -5.06 -5.61 -4.86
CA SER A 123 -6.47 -5.95 -5.11
C SER A 123 -6.62 -7.22 -5.95
N ALA A 124 -5.65 -7.51 -6.81
CA ALA A 124 -5.61 -8.70 -7.65
C ALA A 124 -5.13 -9.97 -6.94
N ILE A 125 -4.78 -9.91 -5.65
CA ILE A 125 -4.21 -11.06 -4.92
C ILE A 125 -5.17 -12.25 -4.87
N THR A 126 -6.47 -11.98 -4.85
CA THR A 126 -7.51 -13.03 -4.81
C THR A 126 -7.79 -13.66 -6.19
N GLU A 127 -7.26 -13.06 -7.25
CA GLU A 127 -7.42 -13.52 -8.63
C GLU A 127 -6.33 -14.53 -9.03
N ILE A 128 -5.29 -14.70 -8.20
CA ILE A 128 -4.22 -15.67 -8.48
C ILE A 128 -4.80 -17.07 -8.45
N SER A 129 -4.74 -17.74 -9.61
CA SER A 129 -5.24 -19.11 -9.77
C SER A 129 -4.32 -20.12 -9.04
N PRO A 130 -4.88 -21.15 -8.39
CA PRO A 130 -4.08 -22.26 -7.87
C PRO A 130 -3.34 -23.05 -8.95
N PHE A 131 -3.75 -22.89 -10.21
CA PHE A 131 -3.12 -23.52 -11.38
C PHE A 131 -2.09 -22.61 -12.07
N THR A 132 -1.76 -21.46 -11.47
CA THR A 132 -0.70 -20.59 -11.99
C THR A 132 0.63 -21.34 -12.03
N GLU A 133 1.33 -21.27 -13.16
CA GLU A 133 2.60 -21.93 -13.35
C GLU A 133 3.60 -21.59 -12.23
N GLY A 134 4.24 -22.64 -11.72
CA GLY A 134 5.18 -22.52 -10.60
C GLY A 134 4.55 -22.47 -9.22
N LEU A 135 3.21 -22.58 -9.08
CA LEU A 135 2.54 -22.76 -7.79
C LEU A 135 2.19 -24.24 -7.58
N ASP A 136 2.37 -24.71 -6.36
CA ASP A 136 1.74 -25.94 -5.88
C ASP A 136 0.36 -25.61 -5.30
N CYS A 137 -0.67 -26.38 -5.69
CA CYS A 137 -2.06 -26.11 -5.33
C CYS A 137 -2.29 -26.13 -3.81
N LEU A 138 -1.65 -27.06 -3.09
CA LEU A 138 -1.80 -27.16 -1.64
C LEU A 138 -1.11 -26.00 -0.93
N ASP A 139 0.14 -25.72 -1.32
CA ASP A 139 0.90 -24.57 -0.82
C ASP A 139 0.19 -23.25 -1.12
N HIS A 140 -0.43 -23.11 -2.30
CA HIS A 140 -1.22 -21.94 -2.65
C HIS A 140 -2.41 -21.77 -1.72
N ALA A 141 -3.20 -22.82 -1.48
CA ALA A 141 -4.35 -22.78 -0.58
C ALA A 141 -3.95 -22.32 0.84
N ILE A 142 -2.84 -22.85 1.36
CA ILE A 142 -2.31 -22.46 2.68
C ILE A 142 -1.84 -20.99 2.68
N ASN A 143 -1.07 -20.58 1.66
CA ASN A 143 -0.54 -19.22 1.59
C ASN A 143 -1.66 -18.17 1.48
N MET A 144 -2.73 -18.48 0.73
CA MET A 144 -3.88 -17.59 0.58
C MET A 144 -4.65 -17.35 1.89
N THR A 145 -4.60 -18.26 2.87
CA THR A 145 -5.17 -18.02 4.19
C THR A 145 -4.49 -16.87 4.94
N HIS A 146 -3.23 -16.61 4.62
CA HIS A 146 -2.42 -15.52 5.20
C HIS A 146 -2.45 -14.25 4.37
N LEU A 147 -2.45 -14.37 3.04
CA LEU A 147 -2.45 -13.23 2.12
C LEU A 147 -3.76 -12.43 2.11
N LYS A 148 -4.87 -13.07 2.52
CA LYS A 148 -6.20 -12.45 2.61
C LYS A 148 -6.48 -11.76 3.95
N LYS A 149 -5.58 -11.86 4.92
CA LYS A 149 -5.68 -11.20 6.25
C LYS A 149 -5.06 -9.81 6.22
#